data_55e90c9267a58235286eb26d80247955
#
_entry.id   55e90c9267a58235286eb26d80247955
#
_cell.length_a   1.000
_cell.length_b   1.000
_cell.length_c   1.000
_cell.angle_alpha   90.00
_cell.angle_beta   90.00
_cell.angle_gamma   90.00
#
_symmetry.space_group_name_H-M   'P 1'
#
loop_
_entity.id
_entity.type
_entity.pdbx_description
1 polymer ?
#
loop_
_entity_poly.entity_id
_entity_poly.type
_entity_poly.pdbx_seq_one_letter_code
_entity_poly.pdbx_strand_id
1 'polypeptide(L)'
;MKLTVNEKYLFCREMAMILKSGFSLHQGIMMIGEEIDNSNIKNVLENLVASIDEGCSFSDALKANEAFDEYMINLVNIGETSGNMDTVMASLSDYYFRIDDITDKLKQALVFPIILLIMMVVVVGVIVFKVLPVFKSVLRSLGSDLTSFANTFMEFGQIFSLICFIILLILVFIIVGVYFYQKAKGINIVSSLMQKSFFGSKLSDSLNKAQITYALSLFVGSGYDLEEAMKYVDKLIDNVKLQEKLVNCNQDLANGEDFVTVIKRYQIYQGMPLSMIQIGFKTGQIDEIMTMLANHFQDEVSEAIGRFLNIIEPSIVAFLSLIVGVVLISVMLPLISIVASI
;
A
#
# COMPACT_ATOMS: atom_id res chain seq x y z
N MET A 1 4.77 14.45 -15.92
CA MET A 1 4.97 13.06 -15.44
C MET A 1 5.32 13.13 -13.97
N LYS A 2 4.67 12.33 -13.10
CA LYS A 2 4.96 12.35 -11.65
C LYS A 2 6.16 11.47 -11.33
N LEU A 3 7.02 11.93 -10.43
CA LEU A 3 8.12 11.14 -9.88
C LEU A 3 7.57 10.03 -8.97
N THR A 4 8.21 8.87 -9.00
CA THR A 4 7.94 7.78 -8.05
C THR A 4 8.37 8.17 -6.63
N VAL A 5 7.87 7.45 -5.62
CA VAL A 5 8.24 7.71 -4.22
C VAL A 5 9.74 7.54 -4.01
N ASN A 6 10.35 6.51 -4.59
CA ASN A 6 11.79 6.27 -4.50
C ASN A 6 12.62 7.38 -5.18
N GLU A 7 12.18 7.87 -6.35
CA GLU A 7 12.84 9.00 -7.03
C GLU A 7 12.80 10.28 -6.19
N LYS A 8 11.66 10.55 -5.53
CA LYS A 8 11.54 11.68 -4.59
C LYS A 8 12.43 11.50 -3.36
N TYR A 9 12.49 10.28 -2.82
CA TYR A 9 13.38 9.95 -1.72
C TYR A 9 14.84 10.24 -2.06
N LEU A 10 15.32 9.72 -3.19
CA LEU A 10 16.71 9.91 -3.61
C LEU A 10 17.01 11.38 -3.84
N PHE A 11 16.14 12.10 -4.55
CA PHE A 11 16.29 13.54 -4.78
C PHE A 11 16.40 14.33 -3.46
N CYS A 12 15.48 14.10 -2.52
CA CYS A 12 15.50 14.80 -1.23
C CYS A 12 16.75 14.45 -0.42
N ARG A 13 17.19 13.18 -0.44
CA ARG A 13 18.38 12.71 0.26
C ARG A 13 19.64 13.36 -0.26
N GLU A 14 19.82 13.38 -1.56
CA GLU A 14 20.99 13.98 -2.22
C GLU A 14 21.01 15.49 -1.98
N MET A 15 19.86 16.18 -2.17
CA MET A 15 19.74 17.61 -1.88
C MET A 15 20.06 17.92 -0.43
N ALA A 16 19.58 17.14 0.53
CA ALA A 16 19.89 17.35 1.95
C ALA A 16 21.40 17.25 2.23
N MET A 17 22.08 16.25 1.64
CA MET A 17 23.53 16.09 1.80
C MET A 17 24.31 17.25 1.17
N ILE A 18 23.94 17.68 -0.03
CA ILE A 18 24.60 18.75 -0.77
C ILE A 18 24.42 20.10 -0.03
N LEU A 19 23.19 20.42 0.38
CA LEU A 19 22.90 21.65 1.13
C LEU A 19 23.61 21.68 2.48
N LYS A 20 23.64 20.56 3.20
CA LYS A 20 24.39 20.43 4.47
C LYS A 20 25.88 20.60 4.28
N SER A 21 26.42 20.31 3.11
CA SER A 21 27.83 20.53 2.75
C SER A 21 28.13 21.97 2.33
N GLY A 22 27.13 22.87 2.34
CA GLY A 22 27.29 24.30 2.07
C GLY A 22 27.17 24.69 0.59
N PHE A 23 26.81 23.79 -0.28
CA PHE A 23 26.51 24.11 -1.68
C PHE A 23 25.17 24.83 -1.81
N SER A 24 25.03 25.66 -2.84
CA SER A 24 23.77 26.31 -3.14
C SER A 24 22.75 25.31 -3.70
N LEU A 25 21.46 25.63 -3.58
CA LEU A 25 20.35 24.84 -4.11
C LEU A 25 20.51 24.61 -5.64
N HIS A 26 20.83 25.64 -6.38
CA HIS A 26 21.09 25.58 -7.81
C HIS A 26 22.21 24.58 -8.16
N GLN A 27 23.35 24.68 -7.45
CA GLN A 27 24.47 23.73 -7.64
C GLN A 27 24.05 22.30 -7.32
N GLY A 28 23.26 22.11 -6.26
CA GLY A 28 22.75 20.79 -5.85
C GLY A 28 21.90 20.14 -6.93
N ILE A 29 20.95 20.87 -7.51
CA ILE A 29 20.09 20.34 -8.58
C ILE A 29 20.91 19.99 -9.82
N MET A 30 21.88 20.81 -10.20
CA MET A 30 22.78 20.52 -11.33
C MET A 30 23.61 19.25 -11.10
N MET A 31 24.22 19.10 -9.91
CA MET A 31 25.01 17.91 -9.56
C MET A 31 24.18 16.64 -9.64
N ILE A 32 22.95 16.65 -9.10
CA ILE A 32 22.03 15.50 -9.21
C ILE A 32 21.67 15.23 -10.67
N GLY A 33 21.42 16.26 -11.48
CA GLY A 33 21.08 16.13 -12.89
C GLY A 33 22.19 15.52 -13.76
N GLU A 34 23.46 15.71 -13.38
CA GLU A 34 24.61 15.13 -14.08
C GLU A 34 24.77 13.62 -13.82
N GLU A 35 24.37 13.14 -12.64
CA GLU A 35 24.49 11.72 -12.24
C GLU A 35 23.34 10.84 -12.72
N ILE A 36 22.22 11.45 -13.12
CA ILE A 36 21.00 10.69 -13.48
C ILE A 36 20.98 10.34 -14.97
N ASP A 37 20.95 9.02 -15.26
CA ASP A 37 20.80 8.50 -16.64
C ASP A 37 19.34 8.54 -17.16
N ASN A 38 18.35 8.64 -16.25
CA ASN A 38 16.94 8.67 -16.63
C ASN A 38 16.57 10.00 -17.27
N SER A 39 16.35 9.99 -18.58
CA SER A 39 16.01 11.18 -19.36
C SER A 39 14.79 11.96 -18.86
N ASN A 40 13.80 11.28 -18.26
CA ASN A 40 12.59 11.94 -17.74
C ASN A 40 12.89 12.74 -16.48
N ILE A 41 13.67 12.18 -15.56
CA ILE A 41 14.07 12.87 -14.30
C ILE A 41 15.00 14.02 -14.66
N LYS A 42 15.93 13.80 -15.58
CA LYS A 42 16.85 14.81 -16.06
C LYS A 42 16.11 16.04 -16.62
N ASN A 43 15.10 15.83 -17.46
CA ASN A 43 14.25 16.92 -17.97
C ASN A 43 13.52 17.68 -16.85
N VAL A 44 13.05 16.98 -15.81
CA VAL A 44 12.42 17.62 -14.63
C VAL A 44 13.42 18.51 -13.91
N LEU A 45 14.66 18.04 -13.69
CA LEU A 45 15.70 18.80 -13.01
C LEU A 45 16.20 19.98 -13.85
N GLU A 46 16.36 19.81 -15.16
CA GLU A 46 16.70 20.90 -16.10
C GLU A 46 15.65 22.01 -16.09
N ASN A 47 14.36 21.67 -16.04
CA ASN A 47 13.28 22.64 -15.92
C ASN A 47 13.31 23.38 -14.58
N LEU A 48 13.66 22.69 -13.48
CA LEU A 48 13.83 23.34 -12.16
C LEU A 48 14.99 24.35 -12.19
N VAL A 49 16.14 23.96 -12.74
CA VAL A 49 17.29 24.87 -12.89
C VAL A 49 16.90 26.09 -13.69
N ALA A 50 16.27 25.92 -14.85
CA ALA A 50 15.83 27.02 -15.70
C ALA A 50 14.88 27.98 -14.97
N SER A 51 13.91 27.47 -14.21
CA SER A 51 12.98 28.30 -13.43
C SER A 51 13.71 29.10 -12.33
N ILE A 52 14.70 28.48 -11.67
CA ILE A 52 15.50 29.17 -10.63
C ILE A 52 16.39 30.24 -11.25
N ASP A 53 16.97 30.00 -12.43
CA ASP A 53 17.77 30.97 -13.19
C ASP A 53 16.94 32.18 -13.65
N GLU A 54 15.63 31.97 -13.88
CA GLU A 54 14.67 33.05 -14.16
C GLU A 54 14.27 33.84 -12.91
N GLY A 55 14.76 33.45 -11.72
CA GLY A 55 14.52 34.13 -10.45
C GLY A 55 13.28 33.65 -9.69
N CYS A 56 12.69 32.50 -10.08
CA CYS A 56 11.63 31.89 -9.31
C CYS A 56 12.15 31.30 -7.99
N SER A 57 11.30 31.30 -6.93
CA SER A 57 11.60 30.54 -5.73
C SER A 57 11.64 29.02 -6.05
N PHE A 58 12.33 28.25 -5.22
CA PHE A 58 12.39 26.81 -5.45
C PHE A 58 11.01 26.14 -5.29
N SER A 59 10.23 26.59 -4.33
CA SER A 59 8.87 26.14 -4.13
C SER A 59 7.96 26.46 -5.33
N ASP A 60 8.13 27.63 -5.97
CA ASP A 60 7.39 27.98 -7.19
C ASP A 60 7.85 27.15 -8.40
N ALA A 61 9.16 26.90 -8.51
CA ALA A 61 9.71 26.04 -9.55
C ALA A 61 9.21 24.59 -9.43
N LEU A 62 9.11 24.05 -8.22
CA LEU A 62 8.49 22.74 -7.95
C LEU A 62 7.00 22.73 -8.30
N LYS A 63 6.28 23.80 -7.96
CA LYS A 63 4.84 23.94 -8.23
C LYS A 63 4.52 24.03 -9.72
N ALA A 64 5.36 24.68 -10.49
CA ALA A 64 5.24 24.77 -11.95
C ALA A 64 5.43 23.41 -12.62
N ASN A 65 6.05 22.47 -11.91
CA ASN A 65 6.36 21.13 -12.40
C ASN A 65 5.43 20.10 -11.75
N GLU A 66 4.51 19.50 -12.53
CA GLU A 66 3.54 18.49 -12.05
C GLU A 66 4.18 17.20 -11.51
N ALA A 67 5.51 17.10 -11.47
CA ALA A 67 6.25 15.94 -11.01
C ALA A 67 6.22 15.77 -9.48
N PHE A 68 6.03 16.88 -8.75
CA PHE A 68 6.09 16.93 -7.28
C PHE A 68 4.68 17.05 -6.68
N ASP A 69 4.53 16.59 -5.44
CA ASP A 69 3.27 16.70 -4.72
C ASP A 69 3.22 17.99 -3.88
N GLU A 70 1.99 18.40 -3.56
CA GLU A 70 1.76 19.61 -2.78
C GLU A 70 2.40 19.57 -1.39
N TYR A 71 2.56 18.38 -0.80
CA TYR A 71 3.20 18.22 0.50
C TYR A 71 4.67 18.65 0.44
N MET A 72 5.41 18.14 -0.56
CA MET A 72 6.79 18.53 -0.80
C MET A 72 6.91 20.04 -1.07
N ILE A 73 6.05 20.57 -1.95
CA ILE A 73 6.05 21.99 -2.32
C ILE A 73 5.86 22.88 -1.09
N ASN A 74 4.91 22.52 -0.22
CA ASN A 74 4.61 23.30 0.98
C ASN A 74 5.76 23.25 1.99
N LEU A 75 6.35 22.06 2.26
CA LEU A 75 7.51 21.94 3.14
C LEU A 75 8.74 22.69 2.59
N VAL A 76 8.98 22.63 1.29
CA VAL A 76 10.05 23.39 0.63
C VAL A 76 9.85 24.89 0.78
N ASN A 77 8.62 25.40 0.59
CA ASN A 77 8.32 26.82 0.81
C ASN A 77 8.62 27.26 2.24
N ILE A 78 8.35 26.39 3.21
CA ILE A 78 8.71 26.58 4.61
C ILE A 78 10.22 26.66 4.78
N GLY A 79 10.96 25.70 4.21
CA GLY A 79 12.41 25.68 4.26
C GLY A 79 13.07 26.90 3.63
N GLU A 80 12.51 27.39 2.51
CA GLU A 80 12.97 28.64 1.88
C GLU A 80 12.76 29.86 2.79
N THR A 81 11.56 29.97 3.35
CA THR A 81 11.19 31.12 4.18
C THR A 81 11.96 31.16 5.51
N SER A 82 12.21 29.98 6.11
CA SER A 82 12.94 29.85 7.37
C SER A 82 14.46 29.79 7.22
N GLY A 83 14.97 29.57 6.00
CA GLY A 83 16.39 29.36 5.73
C GLY A 83 16.93 27.99 6.16
N ASN A 84 16.05 27.02 6.47
CA ASN A 84 16.39 25.67 6.96
C ASN A 84 16.14 24.60 5.89
N MET A 85 16.53 24.86 4.66
CA MET A 85 16.26 23.99 3.52
C MET A 85 16.90 22.60 3.65
N ASP A 86 18.11 22.54 4.21
CA ASP A 86 18.82 21.28 4.48
C ASP A 86 18.03 20.35 5.42
N THR A 87 17.48 20.91 6.49
CA THR A 87 16.65 20.19 7.46
C THR A 87 15.34 19.73 6.82
N VAL A 88 14.70 20.58 6.03
CA VAL A 88 13.45 20.23 5.32
C VAL A 88 13.69 19.13 4.30
N MET A 89 14.78 19.19 3.53
CA MET A 89 15.13 18.12 2.58
C MET A 89 15.45 16.80 3.27
N ALA A 90 16.14 16.83 4.41
CA ALA A 90 16.39 15.64 5.23
C ALA A 90 15.05 15.03 5.72
N SER A 91 14.14 15.87 6.22
CA SER A 91 12.83 15.46 6.70
C SER A 91 11.96 14.86 5.58
N LEU A 92 11.96 15.47 4.38
CA LEU A 92 11.28 14.93 3.19
C LEU A 92 11.90 13.60 2.73
N SER A 93 13.22 13.48 2.79
CA SER A 93 13.91 12.21 2.52
C SER A 93 13.41 11.11 3.44
N ASP A 94 13.37 11.35 4.74
CA ASP A 94 12.88 10.40 5.73
C ASP A 94 11.40 10.04 5.50
N TYR A 95 10.58 11.02 5.12
CA TYR A 95 9.16 10.80 4.79
C TYR A 95 9.00 9.85 3.60
N TYR A 96 9.65 10.14 2.48
CA TYR A 96 9.54 9.30 1.29
C TYR A 96 10.20 7.93 1.48
N PHE A 97 11.29 7.84 2.24
CA PHE A 97 11.90 6.57 2.61
C PHE A 97 10.91 5.66 3.36
N ARG A 98 10.19 6.21 4.37
CA ARG A 98 9.20 5.44 5.13
C ARG A 98 8.03 4.96 4.27
N ILE A 99 7.55 5.80 3.35
CA ILE A 99 6.48 5.40 2.42
C ILE A 99 6.96 4.30 1.48
N ASP A 100 8.18 4.40 0.98
CA ASP A 100 8.79 3.39 0.10
C ASP A 100 9.01 2.07 0.85
N ASP A 101 9.57 2.10 2.05
CA ASP A 101 9.76 0.95 2.94
C ASP A 101 8.45 0.21 3.24
N ILE A 102 7.38 0.94 3.57
CA ILE A 102 6.04 0.36 3.78
C ILE A 102 5.53 -0.29 2.49
N THR A 103 5.69 0.40 1.35
CA THR A 103 5.26 -0.09 0.04
C THR A 103 6.00 -1.35 -0.35
N ASP A 104 7.29 -1.41 -0.09
CA ASP A 104 8.12 -2.57 -0.38
C ASP A 104 7.83 -3.74 0.56
N LYS A 105 7.59 -3.50 1.83
CA LYS A 105 7.10 -4.53 2.78
C LYS A 105 5.77 -5.12 2.31
N LEU A 106 4.85 -4.29 1.83
CA LEU A 106 3.58 -4.75 1.26
C LEU A 106 3.79 -5.60 0.00
N LYS A 107 4.66 -5.18 -0.92
CA LYS A 107 4.98 -5.96 -2.13
C LYS A 107 5.59 -7.32 -1.77
N GLN A 108 6.60 -7.33 -0.88
CA GLN A 108 7.26 -8.56 -0.41
C GLN A 108 6.25 -9.51 0.26
N ALA A 109 5.37 -8.98 1.09
CA ALA A 109 4.31 -9.73 1.74
C ALA A 109 3.36 -10.44 0.76
N LEU A 110 3.12 -9.86 -0.41
CA LEU A 110 2.23 -10.43 -1.43
C LEU A 110 2.89 -11.49 -2.32
N VAL A 111 4.23 -11.56 -2.36
CA VAL A 111 4.96 -12.52 -3.22
C VAL A 111 4.59 -13.97 -2.89
N PHE A 112 4.62 -14.34 -1.62
CA PHE A 112 4.35 -15.72 -1.20
C PHE A 112 2.91 -16.17 -1.49
N PRO A 113 1.85 -15.41 -1.14
CA PRO A 113 0.48 -15.72 -1.55
C PRO A 113 0.29 -15.88 -3.06
N ILE A 114 0.95 -15.05 -3.87
CA ILE A 114 0.87 -15.14 -5.34
C ILE A 114 1.50 -16.45 -5.83
N ILE A 115 2.66 -16.83 -5.32
CA ILE A 115 3.32 -18.11 -5.66
C ILE A 115 2.41 -19.29 -5.29
N LEU A 116 1.82 -19.27 -4.10
CA LEU A 116 0.88 -20.31 -3.67
C LEU A 116 -0.35 -20.40 -4.59
N LEU A 117 -0.92 -19.26 -5.00
CA LEU A 117 -2.04 -19.24 -5.93
C LEU A 117 -1.68 -19.82 -7.30
N ILE A 118 -0.50 -19.49 -7.82
CA ILE A 118 -0.02 -20.05 -9.10
C ILE A 118 0.16 -21.57 -8.96
N MET A 119 0.79 -22.04 -7.89
CA MET A 119 0.95 -23.47 -7.62
C MET A 119 -0.41 -24.17 -7.52
N MET A 120 -1.39 -23.55 -6.86
CA MET A 120 -2.75 -24.07 -6.75
C MET A 120 -3.44 -24.19 -8.12
N VAL A 121 -3.30 -23.19 -8.99
CA VAL A 121 -3.82 -23.27 -10.38
C VAL A 121 -3.21 -24.45 -11.13
N VAL A 122 -1.90 -24.67 -11.00
CA VAL A 122 -1.21 -25.79 -11.64
C VAL A 122 -1.72 -27.13 -11.12
N VAL A 123 -1.80 -27.31 -9.80
CA VAL A 123 -2.26 -28.56 -9.18
C VAL A 123 -3.72 -28.86 -9.56
N VAL A 124 -4.61 -27.89 -9.42
CA VAL A 124 -6.03 -28.06 -9.78
C VAL A 124 -6.17 -28.32 -11.29
N GLY A 125 -5.39 -27.64 -12.12
CA GLY A 125 -5.35 -27.88 -13.57
C GLY A 125 -4.95 -29.31 -13.91
N VAL A 126 -3.90 -29.85 -13.30
CA VAL A 126 -3.49 -31.27 -13.49
C VAL A 126 -4.62 -32.22 -13.07
N ILE A 127 -5.27 -31.95 -11.95
CA ILE A 127 -6.39 -32.76 -11.47
C ILE A 127 -7.54 -32.75 -12.48
N VAL A 128 -7.96 -31.58 -12.93
CA VAL A 128 -9.12 -31.40 -13.84
C VAL A 128 -8.85 -32.00 -15.23
N PHE A 129 -7.65 -31.75 -15.79
CA PHE A 129 -7.37 -32.10 -17.19
C PHE A 129 -6.69 -33.45 -17.39
N LYS A 130 -6.08 -34.02 -16.35
CA LYS A 130 -5.39 -35.31 -16.44
C LYS A 130 -5.98 -36.37 -15.51
N VAL A 131 -6.03 -36.08 -14.21
CA VAL A 131 -6.40 -37.09 -13.21
C VAL A 131 -7.86 -37.53 -13.38
N LEU A 132 -8.81 -36.61 -13.39
CA LEU A 132 -10.23 -36.93 -13.51
C LEU A 132 -10.58 -37.67 -14.82
N PRO A 133 -10.10 -37.26 -16.02
CA PRO A 133 -10.37 -38.00 -17.25
C PRO A 133 -9.79 -39.42 -17.26
N VAL A 134 -8.56 -39.61 -16.71
CA VAL A 134 -7.95 -40.95 -16.62
C VAL A 134 -8.82 -41.85 -15.74
N PHE A 135 -9.24 -41.42 -14.57
CA PHE A 135 -10.11 -42.20 -13.70
C PHE A 135 -11.44 -42.53 -14.36
N LYS A 136 -12.02 -41.56 -15.08
CA LYS A 136 -13.28 -41.78 -15.84
C LYS A 136 -13.11 -42.87 -16.92
N SER A 137 -11.99 -42.92 -17.62
CA SER A 137 -11.70 -43.94 -18.62
C SER A 137 -11.46 -45.32 -17.99
N VAL A 138 -10.77 -45.39 -16.88
CA VAL A 138 -10.54 -46.66 -16.13
C VAL A 138 -11.85 -47.23 -15.63
N LEU A 139 -12.70 -46.41 -15.02
CA LEU A 139 -14.01 -46.87 -14.53
C LEU A 139 -14.91 -47.40 -15.66
N ARG A 140 -14.89 -46.77 -16.84
CA ARG A 140 -15.62 -47.27 -18.03
C ARG A 140 -15.07 -48.59 -18.55
N SER A 141 -13.74 -48.77 -18.53
CA SER A 141 -13.09 -50.02 -19.02
C SER A 141 -13.36 -51.24 -18.12
N LEU A 142 -13.67 -50.99 -16.84
CA LEU A 142 -14.04 -52.06 -15.89
C LEU A 142 -15.47 -52.63 -16.12
N GLY A 143 -16.21 -52.12 -17.11
CA GLY A 143 -17.49 -52.69 -17.54
C GLY A 143 -18.63 -52.58 -16.51
N SER A 144 -18.42 -51.82 -15.45
CA SER A 144 -19.43 -51.63 -14.42
C SER A 144 -20.39 -50.53 -14.85
N ASP A 145 -21.68 -50.89 -14.99
CA ASP A 145 -22.75 -49.89 -14.93
C ASP A 145 -22.68 -49.20 -13.56
N LEU A 146 -21.94 -48.07 -13.54
CA LEU A 146 -21.84 -47.25 -12.31
C LEU A 146 -23.26 -47.02 -11.80
N THR A 147 -23.49 -47.27 -10.51
CA THR A 147 -24.75 -46.89 -9.88
C THR A 147 -25.04 -45.43 -10.18
N SER A 148 -26.30 -45.08 -10.42
CA SER A 148 -26.72 -43.73 -10.74
C SER A 148 -26.13 -42.69 -9.75
N PHE A 149 -25.98 -43.10 -8.50
CA PHE A 149 -25.37 -42.30 -7.42
C PHE A 149 -23.85 -42.03 -7.65
N ALA A 150 -23.08 -43.03 -8.04
CA ALA A 150 -21.63 -42.90 -8.27
C ALA A 150 -21.34 -42.01 -9.50
N ASN A 151 -22.12 -42.11 -10.55
CA ASN A 151 -22.03 -41.21 -11.70
C ASN A 151 -22.33 -39.76 -11.36
N THR A 152 -23.41 -39.50 -10.61
CA THR A 152 -23.77 -38.13 -10.18
C THR A 152 -22.70 -37.51 -9.32
N PHE A 153 -22.09 -38.28 -8.41
CA PHE A 153 -21.04 -37.79 -7.53
C PHE A 153 -19.74 -37.45 -8.30
N MET A 154 -19.40 -38.23 -9.30
CA MET A 154 -18.24 -37.99 -10.16
C MET A 154 -18.44 -36.77 -11.08
N GLU A 155 -19.66 -36.60 -11.62
CA GLU A 155 -19.98 -35.38 -12.37
C GLU A 155 -19.97 -34.13 -11.50
N PHE A 156 -20.49 -34.21 -10.28
CA PHE A 156 -20.44 -33.13 -9.31
C PHE A 156 -18.98 -32.73 -9.02
N GLY A 157 -18.09 -33.69 -8.72
CA GLY A 157 -16.67 -33.42 -8.47
C GLY A 157 -15.95 -32.79 -9.67
N GLN A 158 -16.29 -33.22 -10.87
CA GLN A 158 -15.75 -32.68 -12.12
C GLN A 158 -16.22 -31.23 -12.35
N ILE A 159 -17.51 -30.94 -12.19
CA ILE A 159 -18.08 -29.59 -12.35
C ILE A 159 -17.55 -28.67 -11.27
N PHE A 160 -17.50 -29.13 -10.01
CA PHE A 160 -16.99 -28.36 -8.88
C PHE A 160 -15.53 -27.98 -9.09
N SER A 161 -14.66 -28.93 -9.44
CA SER A 161 -13.24 -28.66 -9.66
C SER A 161 -12.99 -27.74 -10.87
N LEU A 162 -13.80 -27.85 -11.93
CA LEU A 162 -13.75 -26.97 -13.09
C LEU A 162 -14.15 -25.53 -12.73
N ILE A 163 -15.21 -25.38 -11.96
CA ILE A 163 -15.66 -24.06 -11.47
C ILE A 163 -14.56 -23.42 -10.60
N CYS A 164 -14.00 -24.18 -9.65
CA CYS A 164 -12.90 -23.70 -8.83
C CYS A 164 -11.67 -23.29 -9.67
N PHE A 165 -11.33 -24.07 -10.70
CA PHE A 165 -10.23 -23.75 -11.61
C PHE A 165 -10.48 -22.46 -12.38
N ILE A 166 -11.68 -22.25 -12.90
CA ILE A 166 -12.05 -21.01 -13.59
C ILE A 166 -11.99 -19.80 -12.65
N ILE A 167 -12.51 -19.94 -11.43
CA ILE A 167 -12.45 -18.87 -10.41
C ILE A 167 -11.01 -18.50 -10.10
N LEU A 168 -10.13 -19.50 -9.90
CA LEU A 168 -8.71 -19.27 -9.65
C LEU A 168 -8.01 -18.57 -10.82
N LEU A 169 -8.29 -18.99 -12.05
CA LEU A 169 -7.78 -18.32 -13.25
C LEU A 169 -8.21 -16.86 -13.32
N ILE A 170 -9.50 -16.59 -13.11
CA ILE A 170 -10.03 -15.21 -13.10
C ILE A 170 -9.32 -14.39 -12.03
N LEU A 171 -9.12 -14.94 -10.82
CA LEU A 171 -8.45 -14.25 -9.72
C LEU A 171 -7.01 -13.91 -10.07
N VAL A 172 -6.24 -14.85 -10.66
CA VAL A 172 -4.88 -14.59 -11.14
C VAL A 172 -4.88 -13.53 -12.24
N PHE A 173 -5.82 -13.58 -13.20
CA PHE A 173 -5.94 -12.57 -14.25
C PHE A 173 -6.24 -11.18 -13.70
N ILE A 174 -7.09 -11.07 -12.67
CA ILE A 174 -7.40 -9.80 -12.00
C ILE A 174 -6.12 -9.25 -11.33
N ILE A 175 -5.38 -10.08 -10.58
CA ILE A 175 -4.14 -9.67 -9.91
C ILE A 175 -3.12 -9.16 -10.92
N VAL A 176 -2.89 -9.91 -12.00
CA VAL A 176 -1.94 -9.54 -13.06
C VAL A 176 -2.42 -8.27 -13.79
N GLY A 177 -3.72 -8.17 -14.10
CA GLY A 177 -4.31 -6.99 -14.74
C GLY A 177 -4.17 -5.73 -13.90
N VAL A 178 -4.42 -5.82 -12.59
CA VAL A 178 -4.23 -4.71 -11.64
C VAL A 178 -2.75 -4.31 -11.59
N TYR A 179 -1.82 -5.25 -11.54
CA TYR A 179 -0.40 -4.98 -11.54
C TYR A 179 0.06 -4.21 -12.79
N PHE A 180 -0.35 -4.66 -13.99
CA PHE A 180 -0.02 -3.97 -15.24
C PHE A 180 -0.68 -2.59 -15.35
N TYR A 181 -1.92 -2.45 -14.90
CA TYR A 181 -2.64 -1.19 -14.93
C TYR A 181 -2.02 -0.15 -14.00
N GLN A 182 -1.57 -0.55 -12.81
CA GLN A 182 -0.82 0.31 -11.88
C GLN A 182 0.49 0.79 -12.48
N LYS A 183 1.24 -0.13 -13.11
CA LYS A 183 2.50 0.21 -13.79
C LYS A 183 2.31 1.20 -14.94
N ALA A 184 1.16 1.13 -15.65
CA ALA A 184 0.86 1.99 -16.79
C ALA A 184 0.36 3.38 -16.41
N LYS A 185 -0.40 3.51 -15.30
CA LYS A 185 -1.07 4.78 -14.92
C LYS A 185 -0.55 5.42 -13.63
N GLY A 186 0.34 4.77 -12.88
CA GLY A 186 0.86 5.29 -11.61
C GLY A 186 -0.20 5.45 -10.50
N ILE A 187 -1.38 4.82 -10.63
CA ILE A 187 -2.50 4.94 -9.69
C ILE A 187 -2.47 3.74 -8.73
N ASN A 188 -2.43 3.99 -7.44
CA ASN A 188 -2.48 2.95 -6.40
C ASN A 188 -3.89 2.37 -6.24
N ILE A 189 -4.31 1.48 -7.16
CA ILE A 189 -5.63 0.82 -7.09
C ILE A 189 -5.69 -0.15 -5.90
N VAL A 190 -4.56 -0.67 -5.45
CA VAL A 190 -4.49 -1.57 -4.27
C VAL A 190 -5.06 -0.89 -3.04
N SER A 191 -4.76 0.40 -2.81
CA SER A 191 -5.31 1.16 -1.68
C SER A 191 -6.84 1.23 -1.72
N SER A 192 -7.43 1.46 -2.89
CA SER A 192 -8.89 1.56 -3.07
C SER A 192 -9.62 0.20 -2.93
N LEU A 193 -8.99 -0.89 -3.40
CA LEU A 193 -9.54 -2.24 -3.24
C LEU A 193 -9.41 -2.75 -1.80
N MET A 194 -8.31 -2.44 -1.12
CA MET A 194 -8.10 -2.78 0.30
C MET A 194 -9.11 -2.08 1.21
N GLN A 195 -9.49 -0.83 0.92
CA GLN A 195 -10.49 -0.08 1.69
C GLN A 195 -11.87 -0.75 1.72
N LYS A 196 -12.25 -1.50 0.67
CA LYS A 196 -13.56 -2.18 0.57
C LYS A 196 -13.58 -3.58 1.20
N SER A 197 -12.43 -4.15 1.52
CA SER A 197 -12.32 -5.47 2.15
C SER A 197 -12.34 -5.35 3.67
N PHE A 198 -13.04 -6.26 4.36
CA PHE A 198 -13.12 -6.26 5.83
C PHE A 198 -11.75 -6.33 6.53
N PHE A 199 -10.81 -7.09 5.97
CA PHE A 199 -9.42 -7.18 6.47
C PHE A 199 -8.55 -6.03 5.99
N GLY A 200 -8.78 -5.54 4.77
CA GLY A 200 -8.05 -4.41 4.19
C GLY A 200 -8.40 -3.08 4.86
N SER A 201 -9.59 -2.94 5.44
CA SER A 201 -9.99 -1.68 6.11
C SER A 201 -9.14 -1.34 7.32
N LYS A 202 -8.77 -2.34 8.14
CA LYS A 202 -7.88 -2.14 9.31
C LYS A 202 -6.46 -1.76 8.88
N LEU A 203 -5.90 -2.44 7.89
CA LEU A 203 -4.59 -2.12 7.37
C LEU A 203 -4.57 -0.73 6.72
N SER A 204 -5.61 -0.40 5.94
CA SER A 204 -5.77 0.94 5.35
C SER A 204 -5.89 2.03 6.42
N ASP A 205 -6.58 1.78 7.53
CA ASP A 205 -6.69 2.73 8.65
C ASP A 205 -5.34 2.96 9.32
N SER A 206 -4.58 1.89 9.63
CA SER A 206 -3.23 2.00 10.21
C SER A 206 -2.26 2.72 9.25
N LEU A 207 -2.32 2.44 7.94
CA LEU A 207 -1.52 3.13 6.92
C LEU A 207 -1.81 4.63 6.87
N ASN A 208 -3.08 5.00 6.83
CA ASN A 208 -3.50 6.41 6.80
C ASN A 208 -3.07 7.14 8.08
N LYS A 209 -3.24 6.51 9.26
CA LYS A 209 -2.80 7.09 10.54
C LYS A 209 -1.29 7.27 10.58
N ALA A 210 -0.52 6.28 10.14
CA ALA A 210 0.93 6.38 10.07
C ALA A 210 1.35 7.55 9.15
N GLN A 211 0.74 7.67 7.98
CA GLN A 211 1.04 8.73 7.02
C GLN A 211 0.71 10.12 7.57
N ILE A 212 -0.50 10.30 8.14
CA ILE A 212 -0.92 11.56 8.75
C ILE A 212 0.01 11.94 9.90
N THR A 213 0.23 11.01 10.83
CA THR A 213 1.01 11.30 12.04
C THR A 213 2.45 11.63 11.70
N TYR A 214 3.03 10.90 10.74
CA TYR A 214 4.39 11.16 10.30
C TYR A 214 4.48 12.52 9.58
N ALA A 215 3.55 12.85 8.69
CA ALA A 215 3.51 14.15 8.05
C ALA A 215 3.39 15.29 9.07
N LEU A 216 2.50 15.15 10.06
CA LEU A 216 2.35 16.13 11.14
C LEU A 216 3.64 16.26 11.99
N SER A 217 4.29 15.13 12.30
CA SER A 217 5.55 15.18 13.08
C SER A 217 6.65 15.97 12.41
N LEU A 218 6.74 15.91 11.08
CA LEU A 218 7.72 16.68 10.31
C LEU A 218 7.43 18.19 10.32
N PHE A 219 6.15 18.57 10.18
CA PHE A 219 5.77 19.99 10.27
C PHE A 219 6.10 20.54 11.65
N VAL A 220 5.72 19.82 12.72
CA VAL A 220 5.98 20.26 14.10
C VAL A 220 7.49 20.29 14.40
N GLY A 221 8.24 19.27 13.97
CA GLY A 221 9.70 19.25 14.07
C GLY A 221 10.40 20.37 13.29
N SER A 222 9.72 20.96 12.29
CA SER A 222 10.18 22.14 11.55
C SER A 222 9.70 23.47 12.18
N GLY A 223 9.07 23.43 13.35
CA GLY A 223 8.62 24.60 14.11
C GLY A 223 7.24 25.13 13.75
N TYR A 224 6.42 24.33 13.06
CA TYR A 224 5.04 24.69 12.73
C TYR A 224 4.06 24.20 13.80
N ASP A 225 3.03 25.00 14.04
CA ASP A 225 1.90 24.57 14.86
C ASP A 225 1.12 23.44 14.19
N LEU A 226 0.65 22.48 15.00
CA LEU A 226 -0.14 21.35 14.53
C LEU A 226 -1.42 21.75 13.79
N GLU A 227 -2.05 22.85 14.20
CA GLU A 227 -3.24 23.40 13.57
C GLU A 227 -2.96 23.87 12.14
N GLU A 228 -1.80 24.46 11.92
CA GLU A 228 -1.37 24.90 10.60
C GLU A 228 -0.95 23.70 9.72
N ALA A 229 -0.24 22.74 10.31
CA ALA A 229 0.17 21.51 9.64
C ALA A 229 -1.03 20.68 9.11
N MET A 230 -2.14 20.67 9.84
CA MET A 230 -3.35 19.94 9.44
C MET A 230 -3.91 20.39 8.09
N LYS A 231 -3.71 21.64 7.67
CA LYS A 231 -4.18 22.17 6.37
C LYS A 231 -3.53 21.48 5.16
N TYR A 232 -2.38 20.84 5.37
CA TYR A 232 -1.61 20.20 4.30
C TYR A 232 -1.76 18.68 4.27
N VAL A 233 -2.29 18.09 5.33
CA VAL A 233 -2.33 16.63 5.51
C VAL A 233 -3.55 15.99 4.83
N ASP A 234 -4.64 16.72 4.65
CA ASP A 234 -5.86 16.22 4.00
C ASP A 234 -5.62 15.76 2.55
N LYS A 235 -4.68 16.40 1.85
CA LYS A 235 -4.32 16.09 0.45
C LYS A 235 -3.42 14.87 0.31
N LEU A 236 -2.84 14.37 1.40
CA LEU A 236 -2.00 13.18 1.41
C LEU A 236 -2.81 11.87 1.44
N ILE A 237 -4.10 11.97 1.71
CA ILE A 237 -4.94 10.81 2.01
C ILE A 237 -5.85 10.48 0.83
N ASP A 238 -5.69 9.25 0.32
CA ASP A 238 -6.54 8.71 -0.75
C ASP A 238 -7.92 8.23 -0.24
N ASN A 239 -8.07 8.06 1.08
CA ASN A 239 -9.31 7.59 1.68
C ASN A 239 -10.33 8.72 1.79
N VAL A 240 -11.33 8.71 0.91
CA VAL A 240 -12.37 9.77 0.80
C VAL A 240 -13.06 10.07 2.15
N LYS A 241 -13.40 9.03 2.93
CA LYS A 241 -14.06 9.23 4.24
C LYS A 241 -13.16 9.91 5.27
N LEU A 242 -11.87 9.57 5.25
CA LEU A 242 -10.91 10.19 6.16
C LEU A 242 -10.57 11.60 5.70
N GLN A 243 -10.45 11.80 4.40
CA GLN A 243 -10.26 13.12 3.80
C GLN A 243 -11.40 14.09 4.16
N GLU A 244 -12.67 13.66 4.04
CA GLU A 244 -13.82 14.44 4.49
C GLU A 244 -13.73 14.83 5.98
N LYS A 245 -13.32 13.90 6.84
CA LYS A 245 -13.10 14.19 8.26
C LYS A 245 -11.99 15.23 8.47
N LEU A 246 -10.87 15.12 7.75
CA LEU A 246 -9.75 16.06 7.85
C LEU A 246 -10.15 17.46 7.35
N VAL A 247 -10.90 17.53 6.26
CA VAL A 247 -11.45 18.82 5.75
C VAL A 247 -12.33 19.48 6.79
N ASN A 248 -13.24 18.72 7.41
CA ASN A 248 -14.09 19.25 8.49
C ASN A 248 -13.27 19.65 9.72
N CYS A 249 -12.23 18.88 10.09
CA CYS A 249 -11.28 19.27 11.14
C CYS A 249 -10.62 20.63 10.81
N ASN A 250 -10.16 20.82 9.59
CA ASN A 250 -9.52 22.07 9.15
C ASN A 250 -10.47 23.25 9.22
N GLN A 251 -11.76 23.06 8.94
CA GLN A 251 -12.78 24.11 9.06
C GLN A 251 -13.01 24.52 10.53
N ASP A 252 -13.13 23.54 11.43
CA ASP A 252 -13.33 23.82 12.87
C ASP A 252 -12.09 24.49 13.47
N LEU A 253 -10.87 24.04 13.10
CA LEU A 253 -9.62 24.70 13.52
C LEU A 253 -9.52 26.12 13.00
N ALA A 254 -9.93 26.38 11.74
CA ALA A 254 -9.95 27.73 11.18
C ALA A 254 -10.97 28.66 11.89
N ASN A 255 -12.00 28.09 12.52
CA ASN A 255 -12.96 28.82 13.37
C ASN A 255 -12.42 29.10 14.78
N GLY A 256 -11.20 28.66 15.10
CA GLY A 256 -10.55 28.88 16.40
C GLY A 256 -10.90 27.82 17.46
N GLU A 257 -11.40 26.66 17.07
CA GLU A 257 -11.61 25.55 18.02
C GLU A 257 -10.25 24.87 18.36
N ASP A 258 -10.14 24.41 19.62
CA ASP A 258 -8.95 23.74 20.12
C ASP A 258 -8.65 22.43 19.36
N PHE A 259 -7.38 22.23 19.00
CA PHE A 259 -6.90 21.08 18.22
C PHE A 259 -7.32 19.73 18.84
N VAL A 260 -7.12 19.56 20.15
CA VAL A 260 -7.42 18.31 20.85
C VAL A 260 -8.92 18.00 20.83
N THR A 261 -9.73 19.04 20.96
CA THR A 261 -11.20 18.92 20.92
C THR A 261 -11.66 18.49 19.54
N VAL A 262 -11.11 19.09 18.49
CA VAL A 262 -11.47 18.80 17.09
C VAL A 262 -11.06 17.39 16.72
N ILE A 263 -9.80 16.99 16.94
CA ILE A 263 -9.31 15.63 16.56
C ILE A 263 -10.06 14.53 17.32
N LYS A 264 -10.52 14.80 18.56
CA LYS A 264 -11.37 13.89 19.34
C LYS A 264 -12.77 13.78 18.74
N ARG A 265 -13.41 14.90 18.37
CA ARG A 265 -14.75 14.98 17.76
C ARG A 265 -14.81 14.14 16.48
N TYR A 266 -13.85 14.30 15.59
CA TYR A 266 -13.80 13.59 14.31
C TYR A 266 -13.16 12.20 14.40
N GLN A 267 -12.71 11.80 15.62
CA GLN A 267 -12.10 10.49 15.89
C GLN A 267 -10.87 10.21 15.01
N ILE A 268 -10.05 11.23 14.76
CA ILE A 268 -8.79 11.06 14.03
C ILE A 268 -7.82 10.21 14.87
N TYR A 269 -7.67 10.57 16.15
CA TYR A 269 -6.94 9.79 17.14
C TYR A 269 -7.87 9.41 18.30
N GLN A 270 -7.68 8.19 18.84
CA GLN A 270 -8.48 7.63 19.92
C GLN A 270 -7.57 6.91 20.92
N GLY A 271 -8.03 6.76 22.18
CA GLY A 271 -7.32 6.01 23.20
C GLY A 271 -5.96 6.60 23.56
N MET A 272 -4.92 5.76 23.60
CA MET A 272 -3.56 6.16 24.00
C MET A 272 -2.98 7.28 23.14
N PRO A 273 -3.03 7.24 21.79
CA PRO A 273 -2.53 8.33 20.96
C PRO A 273 -3.14 9.69 21.27
N LEU A 274 -4.45 9.77 21.46
CA LEU A 274 -5.13 11.00 21.85
C LEU A 274 -4.64 11.52 23.21
N SER A 275 -4.48 10.63 24.17
CA SER A 275 -3.98 11.00 25.52
C SER A 275 -2.53 11.51 25.45
N MET A 276 -1.68 10.91 24.62
CA MET A 276 -0.31 11.35 24.41
C MET A 276 -0.26 12.76 23.79
N ILE A 277 -1.09 13.02 22.77
CA ILE A 277 -1.20 14.36 22.15
C ILE A 277 -1.64 15.39 23.21
N GLN A 278 -2.62 15.07 24.06
CA GLN A 278 -3.05 15.94 25.16
C GLN A 278 -1.92 16.26 26.14
N ILE A 279 -1.08 15.27 26.45
CA ILE A 279 0.09 15.45 27.32
C ILE A 279 1.11 16.35 26.62
N GLY A 280 1.43 16.09 25.34
CA GLY A 280 2.35 16.88 24.56
C GLY A 280 2.00 18.38 24.51
N PHE A 281 0.70 18.69 24.31
CA PHE A 281 0.23 20.08 24.39
C PHE A 281 0.39 20.70 25.78
N LYS A 282 0.12 19.94 26.84
CA LYS A 282 0.24 20.45 28.24
C LYS A 282 1.69 20.62 28.68
N THR A 283 2.60 19.82 28.14
CA THR A 283 4.04 19.86 28.51
C THR A 283 4.87 20.70 27.58
N GLY A 284 4.31 21.12 26.43
CA GLY A 284 5.08 21.81 25.37
C GLY A 284 6.02 20.87 24.57
N GLN A 285 5.86 19.55 24.66
CA GLN A 285 6.69 18.53 24.01
C GLN A 285 5.92 17.82 22.88
N ILE A 286 5.16 18.57 22.11
CA ILE A 286 4.30 17.99 21.08
C ILE A 286 5.10 17.39 19.92
N ASP A 287 6.29 17.93 19.62
CA ASP A 287 7.21 17.44 18.61
C ASP A 287 7.74 16.04 18.91
N GLU A 288 8.20 15.80 20.15
CA GLU A 288 8.62 14.47 20.59
C GLU A 288 7.47 13.46 20.58
N ILE A 289 6.30 13.88 21.06
CA ILE A 289 5.10 13.04 21.09
C ILE A 289 4.66 12.66 19.66
N MET A 290 4.64 13.61 18.73
CA MET A 290 4.25 13.31 17.35
C MET A 290 5.25 12.38 16.67
N THR A 291 6.53 12.53 16.92
CA THR A 291 7.57 11.62 16.43
C THR A 291 7.42 10.22 17.02
N MET A 292 7.15 10.11 18.32
CA MET A 292 6.91 8.82 18.98
C MET A 292 5.66 8.13 18.42
N LEU A 293 4.58 8.87 18.22
CA LEU A 293 3.34 8.34 17.63
C LEU A 293 3.53 7.92 16.17
N ALA A 294 4.32 8.66 15.40
CA ALA A 294 4.65 8.30 14.02
C ALA A 294 5.36 6.93 13.96
N ASN A 295 6.34 6.70 14.84
CA ASN A 295 7.02 5.41 14.95
C ASN A 295 6.05 4.30 15.41
N HIS A 296 5.22 4.58 16.42
CA HIS A 296 4.22 3.63 16.90
C HIS A 296 3.25 3.18 15.79
N PHE A 297 2.71 4.11 14.99
CA PHE A 297 1.82 3.75 13.89
C PHE A 297 2.53 3.02 12.76
N GLN A 298 3.83 3.28 12.54
CA GLN A 298 4.64 2.51 11.59
C GLN A 298 4.79 1.05 12.03
N ASP A 299 5.02 0.81 13.32
CA ASP A 299 5.07 -0.54 13.89
C ASP A 299 3.69 -1.23 13.79
N GLU A 300 2.61 -0.50 14.07
CA GLU A 300 1.24 -1.01 13.92
C GLU A 300 0.93 -1.44 12.48
N VAL A 301 1.41 -0.70 11.48
CA VAL A 301 1.32 -1.10 10.06
C VAL A 301 2.06 -2.40 9.80
N SER A 302 3.30 -2.52 10.29
CA SER A 302 4.10 -3.75 10.12
C SER A 302 3.42 -4.97 10.76
N GLU A 303 2.85 -4.81 11.94
CA GLU A 303 2.06 -5.85 12.60
C GLU A 303 0.76 -6.17 11.84
N ALA A 304 0.07 -5.16 11.30
CA ALA A 304 -1.16 -5.37 10.53
C ALA A 304 -0.88 -6.17 9.24
N ILE A 305 0.25 -5.91 8.58
CA ILE A 305 0.73 -6.71 7.44
C ILE A 305 0.98 -8.15 7.87
N GLY A 306 1.69 -8.37 8.98
CA GLY A 306 1.94 -9.70 9.52
C GLY A 306 0.66 -10.45 9.86
N ARG A 307 -0.30 -9.82 10.54
CA ARG A 307 -1.62 -10.41 10.83
C ARG A 307 -2.40 -10.81 9.58
N PHE A 308 -2.34 -9.97 8.54
CA PHE A 308 -2.97 -10.26 7.25
C PHE A 308 -2.39 -11.53 6.60
N LEU A 309 -1.05 -11.66 6.57
CA LEU A 309 -0.38 -12.84 6.02
C LEU A 309 -0.69 -14.11 6.81
N ASN A 310 -0.66 -14.03 8.15
CA ASN A 310 -0.95 -15.17 9.03
C ASN A 310 -2.38 -15.73 8.85
N ILE A 311 -3.30 -14.97 8.26
CA ILE A 311 -4.66 -15.43 7.94
C ILE A 311 -4.72 -15.96 6.51
N ILE A 312 -4.11 -15.28 5.56
CA ILE A 312 -4.17 -15.63 4.13
C ILE A 312 -3.51 -16.97 3.85
N GLU A 313 -2.32 -17.21 4.39
CA GLU A 313 -1.57 -18.44 4.13
C GLU A 313 -2.34 -19.72 4.54
N PRO A 314 -2.82 -19.87 5.79
CA PRO A 314 -3.63 -21.04 6.15
C PRO A 314 -4.94 -21.12 5.36
N SER A 315 -5.54 -19.99 5.00
CA SER A 315 -6.79 -19.97 4.22
C SER A 315 -6.61 -20.53 2.82
N ILE A 316 -5.52 -20.20 2.14
CA ILE A 316 -5.17 -20.74 0.82
C ILE A 316 -4.92 -22.25 0.91
N VAL A 317 -4.16 -22.69 1.91
CA VAL A 317 -3.87 -24.14 2.12
C VAL A 317 -5.15 -24.91 2.44
N ALA A 318 -6.00 -24.38 3.32
CA ALA A 318 -7.29 -25.00 3.66
C ALA A 318 -8.20 -25.12 2.43
N PHE A 319 -8.27 -24.08 1.61
CA PHE A 319 -9.05 -24.07 0.37
C PHE A 319 -8.54 -25.11 -0.64
N LEU A 320 -7.21 -25.20 -0.84
CA LEU A 320 -6.59 -26.21 -1.68
C LEU A 320 -6.90 -27.63 -1.17
N SER A 321 -6.75 -27.86 0.14
CA SER A 321 -7.04 -29.15 0.76
C SER A 321 -8.51 -29.56 0.58
N LEU A 322 -9.43 -28.59 0.66
CA LEU A 322 -10.86 -28.83 0.40
C LEU A 322 -11.09 -29.29 -1.04
N ILE A 323 -10.50 -28.60 -2.03
CA ILE A 323 -10.63 -28.96 -3.45
C ILE A 323 -10.10 -30.39 -3.68
N VAL A 324 -8.89 -30.67 -3.20
CA VAL A 324 -8.27 -31.99 -3.35
C VAL A 324 -9.11 -33.06 -2.64
N GLY A 325 -9.62 -32.79 -1.44
CA GLY A 325 -10.48 -33.70 -0.69
C GLY A 325 -11.78 -34.03 -1.43
N VAL A 326 -12.46 -33.06 -1.98
CA VAL A 326 -13.69 -33.27 -2.78
C VAL A 326 -13.40 -34.12 -4.02
N VAL A 327 -12.28 -33.85 -4.71
CA VAL A 327 -11.88 -34.65 -5.89
C VAL A 327 -11.56 -36.07 -5.50
N LEU A 328 -10.79 -36.28 -4.43
CA LEU A 328 -10.47 -37.65 -3.95
C LEU A 328 -11.73 -38.45 -3.60
N ILE A 329 -12.65 -37.83 -2.86
CA ILE A 329 -13.92 -38.47 -2.54
C ILE A 329 -14.71 -38.80 -3.82
N SER A 330 -14.76 -37.90 -4.79
CA SER A 330 -15.46 -38.12 -6.08
C SER A 330 -14.89 -39.25 -6.89
N VAL A 331 -13.62 -39.58 -6.72
CA VAL A 331 -12.94 -40.71 -7.39
C VAL A 331 -13.05 -41.99 -6.58
N MET A 332 -12.92 -41.94 -5.26
CA MET A 332 -12.92 -43.11 -4.39
C MET A 332 -14.29 -43.74 -4.21
N LEU A 333 -15.36 -42.96 -4.12
CA LEU A 333 -16.71 -43.50 -3.96
C LEU A 333 -17.13 -44.47 -5.08
N PRO A 334 -16.94 -44.17 -6.38
CA PRO A 334 -17.19 -45.13 -7.46
C PRO A 334 -16.33 -46.38 -7.36
N LEU A 335 -15.06 -46.28 -7.00
CA LEU A 335 -14.17 -47.45 -6.83
C LEU A 335 -14.64 -48.38 -5.72
N ILE A 336 -15.03 -47.82 -4.56
CA ILE A 336 -15.55 -48.61 -3.44
C ILE A 336 -16.86 -49.31 -3.86
N SER A 337 -17.73 -48.63 -4.60
CA SER A 337 -18.98 -49.22 -5.09
C SER A 337 -18.75 -50.42 -6.02
N ILE A 338 -17.72 -50.36 -6.87
CA ILE A 338 -17.34 -51.47 -7.74
C ILE A 338 -16.80 -52.65 -6.92
N VAL A 339 -15.88 -52.40 -6.01
CA VAL A 339 -15.30 -53.46 -5.15
C VAL A 339 -16.36 -54.11 -4.27
N ALA A 340 -17.35 -53.39 -3.81
CA ALA A 340 -18.45 -53.91 -2.99
C ALA A 340 -19.50 -54.69 -3.82
N SER A 341 -19.47 -54.61 -5.16
CA SER A 341 -20.38 -55.32 -6.07
C SER A 341 -19.79 -56.61 -6.62
N ILE A 342 -18.51 -56.88 -6.40
CA ILE A 342 -17.81 -58.12 -6.70
C ILE A 342 -17.89 -59.06 -5.50
#